data_52fc4dc83f2ab9aa399cf0c546d1dbf2
#
_entry.id   52fc4dc83f2ab9aa399cf0c546d1dbf2
#
_cell.length_a   1.000
_cell.length_b   1.000
_cell.length_c   1.000
_cell.angle_alpha   90.00
_cell.angle_beta   90.00
_cell.angle_gamma   90.00
#
_symmetry.space_group_name_H-M   'P 1'
#
loop_
_entity.id
_entity.type
_entity.pdbx_description
1 polymer ?
#
loop_
_entity_poly.entity_id
_entity_poly.type
_entity_poly.pdbx_seq_one_letter_code
_entity_poly.pdbx_strand_id
1 'polypeptide(L)'
;YKVCPSNSCDGAAIQRAIQQIIIDGVDVANYSISGGTSPWSDADRAFLDAVNADILVAAAAGNTNATITNPVGAVNHRGPWVLTVANSTHDRIEGNVVNSSSGGPSNVAYQVSATPYPSNTTQQVAVASQLGNELGCNPGFAAGSMTGRIALISRGTCTFV
;
A
#
# COMPACT_ATOMS: atom_id res chain seq x y z
N TYR A 1 0.24 -15.24 -8.32
CA TYR A 1 1.69 -15.52 -8.48
C TYR A 1 2.47 -14.73 -7.44
N LYS A 2 3.32 -15.40 -6.67
CA LYS A 2 4.13 -14.75 -5.62
C LYS A 2 5.50 -14.37 -6.20
N VAL A 3 5.73 -13.08 -6.40
CA VAL A 3 6.97 -12.53 -6.97
C VAL A 3 7.81 -11.73 -5.98
N CYS A 4 7.26 -11.46 -4.79
CA CYS A 4 7.94 -10.78 -3.69
C CYS A 4 8.01 -11.74 -2.48
N PRO A 5 9.08 -12.52 -2.34
CA PRO A 5 9.21 -13.49 -1.24
C PRO A 5 9.43 -12.84 0.12
N SER A 6 9.89 -11.60 0.13
CA SER A 6 10.14 -10.76 1.31
C SER A 6 9.67 -9.33 1.03
N ASN A 7 10.25 -8.35 1.68
CA ASN A 7 9.98 -6.92 1.44
C ASN A 7 10.54 -6.40 0.10
N SER A 8 11.17 -7.26 -0.68
CA SER A 8 11.69 -6.95 -2.01
C SER A 8 11.12 -7.91 -3.04
N CYS A 9 10.81 -7.38 -4.22
CA CYS A 9 10.35 -8.17 -5.35
C CYS A 9 11.55 -8.54 -6.24
N ASP A 10 11.57 -9.78 -6.71
CA ASP A 10 12.61 -10.32 -7.55
C ASP A 10 12.24 -10.16 -9.03
N GLY A 11 13.11 -9.48 -9.80
CA GLY A 11 12.86 -9.21 -11.23
C GLY A 11 12.72 -10.47 -12.07
N ALA A 12 13.52 -11.50 -11.79
CA ALA A 12 13.44 -12.77 -12.51
C ALA A 12 12.17 -13.55 -12.14
N ALA A 13 11.69 -13.44 -10.89
CA ALA A 13 10.42 -14.01 -10.49
C ALA A 13 9.24 -13.29 -11.17
N ILE A 14 9.32 -11.97 -11.32
CA ILE A 14 8.33 -11.17 -12.08
C ILE A 14 8.28 -11.64 -13.53
N GLN A 15 9.42 -11.77 -14.21
CA GLN A 15 9.48 -12.23 -15.59
C GLN A 15 8.87 -13.63 -15.76
N ARG A 16 9.23 -14.56 -14.87
CA ARG A 16 8.64 -15.91 -14.88
C ARG A 16 7.14 -15.91 -14.63
N ALA A 17 6.65 -15.06 -13.73
CA ALA A 17 5.23 -14.94 -13.47
C ALA A 17 4.47 -14.40 -14.69
N ILE A 18 5.02 -13.42 -15.41
CA ILE A 18 4.42 -12.90 -16.63
C ILE A 18 4.37 -13.97 -17.72
N GLN A 19 5.43 -14.75 -17.88
CA GLN A 19 5.40 -15.90 -18.79
C GLN A 19 4.37 -16.94 -18.37
N GLN A 20 4.25 -17.19 -17.08
CA GLN A 20 3.30 -18.19 -16.56
C GLN A 20 1.84 -17.78 -16.78
N ILE A 21 1.46 -16.52 -16.61
CA ILE A 21 0.09 -16.06 -16.89
C ILE A 21 -0.29 -16.24 -18.35
N ILE A 22 0.66 -16.13 -19.28
CA ILE A 22 0.43 -16.41 -20.71
C ILE A 22 0.15 -17.91 -20.91
N ILE A 23 0.94 -18.78 -20.28
CA ILE A 23 0.75 -20.24 -20.35
C ILE A 23 -0.58 -20.66 -19.73
N ASP A 24 -0.94 -20.05 -18.60
CA ASP A 24 -2.19 -20.36 -17.88
C ASP A 24 -3.43 -19.80 -18.60
N GLY A 25 -3.27 -18.91 -19.57
CA GLY A 25 -4.36 -18.35 -20.37
C GLY A 25 -5.29 -17.47 -19.55
N VAL A 26 -4.78 -16.64 -18.67
CA VAL A 26 -5.60 -15.71 -17.88
C VAL A 26 -6.11 -14.56 -18.75
N ASP A 27 -7.28 -14.02 -18.45
CA ASP A 27 -7.85 -12.89 -19.18
C ASP A 27 -7.30 -11.53 -18.73
N VAL A 28 -7.00 -11.41 -17.42
CA VAL A 28 -6.56 -10.15 -16.80
C VAL A 28 -5.44 -10.39 -15.81
N ALA A 29 -4.42 -9.55 -15.84
CA ALA A 29 -3.34 -9.52 -14.86
C ALA A 29 -3.35 -8.21 -14.09
N ASN A 30 -3.40 -8.26 -12.75
CA ASN A 30 -3.21 -7.12 -11.88
C ASN A 30 -1.77 -7.08 -11.36
N TYR A 31 -1.09 -5.95 -11.56
CA TYR A 31 0.29 -5.73 -11.16
C TYR A 31 0.43 -4.52 -10.24
N SER A 32 0.36 -4.74 -8.93
CA SER A 32 0.42 -3.70 -7.90
C SER A 32 1.85 -3.46 -7.40
N ILE A 33 2.81 -3.38 -8.32
CA ILE A 33 4.23 -3.14 -8.01
C ILE A 33 4.70 -1.94 -8.83
N SER A 34 5.43 -1.01 -8.21
CA SER A 34 6.04 0.11 -8.91
C SER A 34 7.20 -0.36 -9.79
N GLY A 35 7.29 0.12 -11.03
CA GLY A 35 8.25 -0.36 -12.02
C GLY A 35 9.14 0.71 -12.66
N GLY A 36 9.10 1.93 -12.18
CA GLY A 36 9.82 3.05 -12.81
C GLY A 36 9.09 3.66 -14.01
N THR A 37 9.70 4.68 -14.58
CA THR A 37 9.04 5.56 -15.56
C THR A 37 9.37 5.25 -17.02
N SER A 38 10.22 4.27 -17.28
CA SER A 38 10.56 3.85 -18.64
C SER A 38 9.55 2.82 -19.16
N PRO A 39 8.96 3.02 -20.33
CA PRO A 39 8.09 2.00 -20.95
C PRO A 39 8.89 0.76 -21.42
N TRP A 40 10.20 0.84 -21.39
CA TRP A 40 11.11 -0.24 -21.80
C TRP A 40 11.75 -0.96 -20.61
N SER A 41 11.19 -0.82 -19.41
CA SER A 41 11.60 -1.65 -18.28
C SER A 41 11.32 -3.13 -18.57
N ASP A 42 12.03 -4.02 -17.90
CA ASP A 42 11.91 -5.46 -18.18
C ASP A 42 10.49 -5.98 -17.95
N ALA A 43 9.78 -5.47 -16.93
CA ALA A 43 8.40 -5.84 -16.68
C ALA A 43 7.47 -5.30 -17.79
N ASP A 44 7.59 -4.03 -18.16
CA ASP A 44 6.73 -3.42 -19.19
C ASP A 44 6.92 -4.06 -20.55
N ARG A 45 8.14 -4.46 -20.89
CA ARG A 45 8.43 -5.24 -22.11
C ARG A 45 7.75 -6.60 -22.08
N ALA A 46 7.83 -7.31 -20.96
CA ALA A 46 7.17 -8.61 -20.81
C ALA A 46 5.64 -8.49 -20.82
N PHE A 47 5.08 -7.37 -20.34
CA PHE A 47 3.65 -7.09 -20.49
C PHE A 47 3.21 -6.91 -21.93
N LEU A 48 4.08 -6.45 -22.82
CA LEU A 48 3.76 -6.41 -24.25
C LEU A 48 3.48 -7.82 -24.79
N ASP A 49 4.24 -8.82 -24.36
CA ASP A 49 4.00 -10.22 -24.76
C ASP A 49 2.67 -10.74 -24.18
N ALA A 50 2.34 -10.38 -22.92
CA ALA A 50 1.07 -10.74 -22.31
C ALA A 50 -0.12 -10.12 -23.06
N VAL A 51 -0.03 -8.82 -23.41
CA VAL A 51 -1.07 -8.13 -24.19
C VAL A 51 -1.19 -8.69 -25.58
N ASN A 52 -0.08 -9.09 -26.22
CA ASN A 52 -0.12 -9.78 -27.50
C ASN A 52 -0.77 -11.17 -27.43
N ALA A 53 -0.88 -11.73 -26.24
CA ALA A 53 -1.63 -12.97 -25.93
C ALA A 53 -3.06 -12.69 -25.43
N ASP A 54 -3.62 -11.53 -25.73
CA ASP A 54 -4.97 -11.07 -25.35
C ASP A 54 -5.20 -10.91 -23.82
N ILE A 55 -4.15 -10.72 -23.05
CA ILE A 55 -4.26 -10.51 -21.60
C ILE A 55 -4.28 -9.01 -21.30
N LEU A 56 -5.33 -8.51 -20.65
CA LEU A 56 -5.36 -7.14 -20.15
C LEU A 56 -4.43 -7.00 -18.93
N VAL A 57 -3.46 -6.10 -19.01
CA VAL A 57 -2.55 -5.81 -17.88
C VAL A 57 -2.93 -4.48 -17.23
N ALA A 58 -3.36 -4.54 -15.97
CA ALA A 58 -3.62 -3.38 -15.12
C ALA A 58 -2.47 -3.20 -14.13
N ALA A 59 -1.69 -2.13 -14.24
CA ALA A 59 -0.52 -1.87 -13.44
C ALA A 59 -0.63 -0.57 -12.62
N ALA A 60 0.01 -0.54 -11.46
CA ALA A 60 -0.04 0.61 -10.56
C ALA A 60 0.71 1.82 -11.11
N ALA A 61 0.09 3.00 -11.07
CA ALA A 61 0.73 4.26 -11.47
C ALA A 61 1.90 4.68 -10.55
N GLY A 62 2.07 4.01 -9.43
CA GLY A 62 3.07 4.33 -8.41
C GLY A 62 2.51 5.16 -7.25
N ASN A 63 3.32 5.35 -6.23
CA ASN A 63 2.96 6.09 -5.02
C ASN A 63 3.84 7.32 -4.85
N THR A 64 3.30 8.37 -4.26
CA THR A 64 4.11 9.46 -3.69
C THR A 64 4.84 8.97 -2.44
N ASN A 65 6.01 9.50 -2.19
CA ASN A 65 6.83 9.21 -1.01
C ASN A 65 7.73 10.43 -0.70
N ALA A 66 8.64 10.30 0.26
CA ALA A 66 9.53 11.40 0.64
C ALA A 66 10.43 11.92 -0.49
N THR A 67 10.72 11.09 -1.48
CA THR A 67 11.53 11.46 -2.66
C THR A 67 10.66 11.94 -3.81
N ILE A 68 9.48 11.34 -3.99
CA ILE A 68 8.50 11.67 -5.03
C ILE A 68 7.33 12.37 -4.35
N THR A 69 7.48 13.66 -4.07
CA THR A 69 6.43 14.46 -3.43
C THR A 69 5.38 14.95 -4.40
N ASN A 70 5.74 15.08 -5.69
CA ASN A 70 4.83 15.47 -6.76
C ASN A 70 4.65 14.28 -7.74
N PRO A 71 3.43 13.76 -7.92
CA PRO A 71 3.16 12.64 -8.83
C PRO A 71 3.25 13.04 -10.31
N VAL A 72 3.21 14.33 -10.63
CA VAL A 72 3.30 14.82 -12.02
C VAL A 72 4.65 14.41 -12.63
N GLY A 73 4.60 13.69 -13.72
CA GLY A 73 5.81 13.17 -14.37
C GLY A 73 6.43 11.93 -13.71
N ALA A 74 5.86 11.43 -12.61
CA ALA A 74 6.36 10.25 -11.88
C ALA A 74 5.52 8.98 -12.08
N VAL A 75 4.60 8.99 -13.04
CA VAL A 75 3.77 7.83 -13.37
C VAL A 75 4.63 6.66 -13.83
N ASN A 76 4.40 5.49 -13.25
CA ASN A 76 5.05 4.24 -13.62
C ASN A 76 4.29 3.55 -14.78
N HIS A 77 4.89 2.53 -15.37
CA HIS A 77 4.28 1.68 -16.40
C HIS A 77 3.68 2.48 -17.56
N ARG A 78 4.53 3.25 -18.26
CA ARG A 78 4.13 4.17 -19.33
C ARG A 78 3.98 3.53 -20.70
N GLY A 79 4.11 2.22 -20.81
CA GLY A 79 3.90 1.51 -22.07
C GLY A 79 2.46 1.69 -22.55
N PRO A 80 2.20 2.06 -23.82
CA PRO A 80 0.84 2.25 -24.30
C PRO A 80 0.00 0.97 -24.34
N TRP A 81 0.60 -0.16 -24.09
CA TRP A 81 -0.03 -1.48 -23.97
C TRP A 81 -0.48 -1.83 -22.56
N VAL A 82 -0.14 -1.02 -21.54
CA VAL A 82 -0.48 -1.27 -20.14
C VAL A 82 -1.57 -0.31 -19.71
N LEU A 83 -2.60 -0.80 -19.03
CA LEU A 83 -3.58 0.04 -18.34
C LEU A 83 -2.98 0.50 -17.02
N THR A 84 -2.43 1.71 -17.01
CA THR A 84 -1.85 2.29 -15.79
C THR A 84 -2.93 2.90 -14.92
N VAL A 85 -3.08 2.37 -13.71
CA VAL A 85 -4.16 2.70 -12.78
C VAL A 85 -3.63 3.51 -11.61
N ALA A 86 -4.17 4.71 -11.45
CA ALA A 86 -3.98 5.54 -10.26
C ALA A 86 -5.18 5.46 -9.33
N ASN A 87 -5.03 5.93 -8.11
CA ASN A 87 -6.15 6.13 -7.20
C ASN A 87 -6.39 7.62 -6.98
N SER A 88 -7.61 7.93 -6.62
CA SER A 88 -7.98 9.24 -6.09
C SER A 88 -8.71 9.06 -4.77
N THR A 89 -8.63 10.07 -3.92
CA THR A 89 -9.43 10.14 -2.70
C THR A 89 -10.65 11.03 -2.93
N HIS A 90 -11.69 10.79 -2.18
CA HIS A 90 -12.87 11.63 -2.13
C HIS A 90 -13.21 11.91 -0.65
N ASP A 91 -14.18 12.75 -0.41
CA ASP A 91 -14.63 13.16 0.93
C ASP A 91 -15.50 12.12 1.67
N ARG A 92 -15.76 10.97 1.01
CA ARG A 92 -16.51 9.87 1.62
C ARG A 92 -15.56 8.83 2.16
N ILE A 93 -15.74 8.47 3.42
CA ILE A 93 -15.00 7.39 4.08
C ILE A 93 -16.01 6.35 4.53
N GLU A 94 -15.87 5.14 4.03
CA GLU A 94 -16.54 3.97 4.58
C GLU A 94 -15.70 3.45 5.74
N GLY A 95 -16.20 3.60 6.96
CA GLY A 95 -15.40 3.27 8.13
C GLY A 95 -16.09 3.57 9.45
N ASN A 96 -15.34 3.54 10.51
CA ASN A 96 -15.82 3.86 11.85
C ASN A 96 -15.47 5.30 12.21
N VAL A 97 -16.18 5.84 13.20
CA VAL A 97 -15.94 7.17 13.72
C VAL A 97 -15.34 7.06 15.13
N VAL A 98 -14.22 7.74 15.36
CA VAL A 98 -13.64 7.92 16.69
C VAL A 98 -14.12 9.26 17.24
N ASN A 99 -14.74 9.22 18.40
CA ASN A 99 -15.12 10.40 19.15
C ASN A 99 -14.26 10.55 20.39
N SER A 100 -13.67 11.70 20.59
CA SER A 100 -13.01 12.02 21.85
C SER A 100 -14.04 12.53 22.87
N SER A 101 -14.04 11.97 24.05
CA SER A 101 -14.90 12.46 25.16
C SER A 101 -14.27 13.63 25.91
N SER A 102 -12.98 13.89 25.76
CA SER A 102 -12.30 15.03 26.38
C SER A 102 -10.97 15.33 25.67
N GLY A 103 -10.77 16.60 25.34
CA GLY A 103 -9.47 17.14 24.93
C GLY A 103 -8.94 16.75 23.54
N GLY A 104 -9.73 16.10 22.73
CA GLY A 104 -9.33 15.69 21.36
C GLY A 104 -10.38 16.08 20.31
N PRO A 105 -10.06 15.86 19.02
CA PRO A 105 -11.00 16.08 17.95
C PRO A 105 -12.18 15.12 18.06
N SER A 106 -13.37 15.60 17.71
CA SER A 106 -14.59 14.80 17.60
C SER A 106 -14.87 14.43 16.15
N ASN A 107 -15.57 13.32 15.94
CA ASN A 107 -15.98 12.84 14.61
C ASN A 107 -14.82 12.58 13.64
N VAL A 108 -13.72 12.02 14.14
CA VAL A 108 -12.63 11.59 13.25
C VAL A 108 -13.02 10.27 12.60
N ALA A 109 -13.27 10.30 11.30
CA ALA A 109 -13.50 9.10 10.53
C ALA A 109 -12.17 8.40 10.23
N TYR A 110 -12.14 7.09 10.35
CA TYR A 110 -10.98 6.29 9.98
C TYR A 110 -11.38 5.05 9.17
N GLN A 111 -10.52 4.66 8.28
CA GLN A 111 -10.72 3.48 7.46
C GLN A 111 -10.35 2.22 8.26
N VAL A 112 -11.23 1.23 8.24
CA VAL A 112 -10.99 -0.04 8.94
C VAL A 112 -9.99 -0.87 8.13
N SER A 113 -8.95 -1.36 8.78
CA SER A 113 -8.09 -2.40 8.21
C SER A 113 -8.79 -3.77 8.22
N ALA A 114 -8.14 -4.78 7.65
CA ALA A 114 -8.69 -6.13 7.49
C ALA A 114 -9.14 -6.84 8.79
N THR A 115 -8.79 -6.31 9.96
CA THR A 115 -9.27 -6.84 11.25
C THR A 115 -10.41 -5.98 11.76
N PRO A 116 -11.64 -6.52 11.88
CA PRO A 116 -12.76 -5.77 12.44
C PRO A 116 -12.45 -5.33 13.88
N TYR A 117 -12.66 -4.05 14.16
CA TYR A 117 -12.55 -3.56 15.53
C TYR A 117 -13.83 -3.94 16.31
N PRO A 118 -13.71 -4.40 17.57
CA PRO A 118 -14.89 -4.66 18.37
C PRO A 118 -15.69 -3.37 18.54
N SER A 119 -16.99 -3.43 18.26
CA SER A 119 -17.87 -2.28 18.29
C SER A 119 -17.90 -1.61 19.67
N ASN A 120 -17.94 -0.27 19.67
CA ASN A 120 -18.21 0.56 20.85
C ASN A 120 -17.25 0.38 22.06
N THR A 121 -15.97 0.47 21.81
CA THR A 121 -14.95 0.46 22.86
C THR A 121 -14.57 1.89 23.24
N THR A 122 -14.58 2.19 24.54
CA THR A 122 -14.06 3.45 25.08
C THR A 122 -12.75 3.15 25.82
N GLN A 123 -11.65 3.69 25.33
CA GLN A 123 -10.32 3.46 25.89
C GLN A 123 -9.52 4.77 25.90
N GLN A 124 -8.54 4.85 26.77
CA GLN A 124 -7.59 5.95 26.72
C GLN A 124 -6.67 5.81 25.50
N VAL A 125 -6.31 6.94 24.91
CA VAL A 125 -5.34 6.98 23.82
C VAL A 125 -3.92 7.05 24.40
N ALA A 126 -3.04 6.16 23.94
CA ALA A 126 -1.60 6.27 24.14
C ALA A 126 -0.96 6.88 22.90
N VAL A 127 -0.40 8.06 23.03
CA VAL A 127 0.24 8.78 21.92
C VAL A 127 1.71 8.39 21.85
N ALA A 128 2.13 7.82 20.75
CA ALA A 128 3.47 7.27 20.54
C ALA A 128 4.59 8.31 20.74
N SER A 129 4.38 9.55 20.30
CA SER A 129 5.33 10.64 20.50
C SER A 129 5.59 10.97 21.99
N GLN A 130 4.56 10.82 22.84
CA GLN A 130 4.69 11.02 24.28
C GLN A 130 5.45 9.88 24.99
N LEU A 131 5.58 8.73 24.32
CA LEU A 131 6.35 7.58 24.76
C LEU A 131 7.77 7.57 24.18
N GLY A 132 8.19 8.65 23.52
CA GLY A 132 9.53 8.80 22.99
C GLY A 132 9.80 8.06 21.68
N ASN A 133 8.79 7.46 21.05
CA ASN A 133 8.92 6.75 19.78
C ASN A 133 7.70 6.98 18.88
N GLU A 134 7.65 8.13 18.25
CA GLU A 134 6.51 8.57 17.43
C GLU A 134 6.11 7.57 16.33
N LEU A 135 7.09 6.91 15.73
CA LEU A 135 6.90 6.01 14.59
C LEU A 135 6.71 4.55 14.99
N GLY A 136 6.90 4.20 16.25
CA GLY A 136 6.87 2.80 16.70
C GLY A 136 7.95 1.91 16.10
N CYS A 137 8.98 2.50 15.48
CA CYS A 137 10.08 1.78 14.84
C CYS A 137 11.09 1.26 15.88
N ASN A 138 12.08 0.50 15.44
CA ASN A 138 13.10 -0.10 16.29
C ASN A 138 13.99 0.96 17.02
N PRO A 139 14.18 0.89 18.35
CA PRO A 139 13.55 -0.07 19.23
C PRO A 139 12.03 0.18 19.35
N GLY A 140 11.24 -0.88 19.45
CA GLY A 140 9.80 -0.78 19.67
C GLY A 140 9.43 -0.19 21.03
N PHE A 141 8.15 -0.18 21.36
CA PHE A 141 7.70 0.28 22.68
C PHE A 141 8.04 -0.73 23.78
N ALA A 142 8.27 -0.22 24.97
CA ALA A 142 8.43 -1.10 26.15
C ALA A 142 7.18 -1.98 26.31
N ALA A 143 7.39 -3.24 26.68
CA ALA A 143 6.30 -4.20 26.88
C ALA A 143 5.27 -3.63 27.86
N GLY A 144 3.99 -3.70 27.49
CA GLY A 144 2.89 -3.25 28.34
C GLY A 144 2.60 -1.76 28.31
N SER A 145 3.42 -0.91 27.66
CA SER A 145 3.25 0.55 27.67
C SER A 145 1.94 1.03 27.05
N MET A 146 1.33 0.22 26.18
CA MET A 146 0.06 0.53 25.52
C MET A 146 -1.07 -0.44 25.91
N THR A 147 -0.86 -1.30 26.92
CA THR A 147 -1.87 -2.28 27.35
C THR A 147 -3.18 -1.60 27.75
N GLY A 148 -4.30 -2.07 27.20
CA GLY A 148 -5.63 -1.54 27.46
C GLY A 148 -5.88 -0.14 26.91
N ARG A 149 -5.09 0.32 25.97
CA ARG A 149 -5.19 1.64 25.36
C ARG A 149 -5.30 1.53 23.83
N ILE A 150 -5.80 2.58 23.21
CA ILE A 150 -5.74 2.75 21.76
C ILE A 150 -4.40 3.43 21.42
N ALA A 151 -3.56 2.77 20.65
CA ALA A 151 -2.28 3.32 20.24
C ALA A 151 -2.46 4.28 19.06
N LEU A 152 -2.00 5.53 19.20
CA LEU A 152 -1.89 6.51 18.13
C LEU A 152 -0.42 6.63 17.72
N ILE A 153 -0.09 6.10 16.56
CA ILE A 153 1.28 5.99 16.05
C ILE A 153 1.34 6.67 14.68
N SER A 154 2.31 7.55 14.47
CA SER A 154 2.54 8.17 13.16
C SER A 154 3.06 7.13 12.16
N ARG A 155 2.54 7.14 10.95
CA ARG A 155 3.07 6.33 9.85
C ARG A 155 4.47 6.83 9.48
N GLY A 156 5.46 5.95 9.52
CA GLY A 156 6.86 6.27 9.26
C GLY A 156 7.53 5.33 8.28
N THR A 157 8.82 5.16 8.44
CA THR A 157 9.71 4.45 7.52
C THR A 157 9.79 2.95 7.75
N CYS A 158 9.39 2.46 8.91
CA CYS A 158 9.41 1.03 9.17
C CYS A 158 8.20 0.31 8.56
N THR A 159 8.38 -0.97 8.26
CA THR A 159 7.32 -1.84 7.76
C THR A 159 6.33 -2.19 8.88
N PHE A 160 5.07 -2.46 8.52
CA PHE A 160 4.14 -3.12 9.43
C PHE A 160 4.56 -4.58 9.61
N VAL A 161 4.71 -5.02 10.83
CA VAL A 161 5.04 -6.40 11.20
C VAL A 161 3.81 -7.04 11.79
#